data_a95b28b49f9c405167dc0a9a429c9a31
#
_entry.id   a95b28b49f9c405167dc0a9a429c9a31
#
_cell.length_a   1.000
_cell.length_b   1.000
_cell.length_c   1.000
_cell.angle_alpha   90.00
_cell.angle_beta   90.00
_cell.angle_gamma   90.00
#
_symmetry.space_group_name_H-M   'P 1'
#
loop_
_entity.id
_entity.type
_entity.pdbx_description
1 polymer ?
#
loop_
_entity_poly.entity_id
_entity_poly.type
_entity_poly.pdbx_seq_one_letter_code
_entity_poly.pdbx_strand_id
1 'polypeptide(L)'
;ITALTWHDASLPLDPDPLSQWEQKADHPASHYTGLPDGTYWAIPMSATDWEEAGKRGRELSLRSVTMDPDTMTVTTDPEVLSNIYLPMAEDVILGGGETELSDFLNRPDWGTGAVLELEVTGGEITALTAWEARFSPEEFAPDGDYIIGDLHDFRAETASGSPICFKARMYEVEEDTWRVTNLIGTSTFRVDEAHLYLEDGIPYEGGVLSFLNEFCDDSDELHRRWGGGIYPFINRLTLQATVRGGYITSLTRLPEPEW
;
A
#
# COMPACT_ATOMS: atom_id res chain seq x y z
N ILE A 1 14.61 -5.21 -21.50
CA ILE A 1 13.86 -5.31 -20.22
C ILE A 1 12.45 -4.88 -20.55
N THR A 2 11.52 -5.83 -20.56
CA THR A 2 10.12 -5.51 -20.79
C THR A 2 9.58 -5.11 -19.43
N ALA A 3 9.26 -3.83 -19.25
CA ALA A 3 8.53 -3.41 -18.08
C ALA A 3 7.20 -4.19 -18.09
N LEU A 4 7.05 -5.12 -17.17
CA LEU A 4 5.75 -5.71 -16.89
C LEU A 4 4.96 -4.64 -16.18
N THR A 5 4.02 -4.05 -16.88
CA THR A 5 2.98 -3.27 -16.23
C THR A 5 2.11 -4.24 -15.47
N TRP A 6 2.01 -4.07 -14.18
CA TRP A 6 1.18 -4.85 -13.26
C TRP A 6 -0.32 -4.81 -13.58
N HIS A 7 -0.69 -4.07 -14.63
CA HIS A 7 -2.04 -3.95 -15.17
C HIS A 7 -2.53 -5.13 -15.98
N ASP A 8 -1.69 -6.13 -16.21
CA ASP A 8 -2.19 -7.32 -16.88
C ASP A 8 -2.97 -8.17 -15.86
N ALA A 9 -4.23 -7.76 -15.67
CA ALA A 9 -5.21 -8.55 -14.92
C ALA A 9 -5.45 -9.95 -15.51
N SER A 10 -4.76 -10.28 -16.60
CA SER A 10 -4.73 -11.60 -17.21
C SER A 10 -3.54 -12.45 -16.78
N LEU A 11 -2.64 -11.94 -15.91
CA LEU A 11 -1.74 -12.85 -15.23
C LEU A 11 -2.63 -13.79 -14.41
N PRO A 12 -2.70 -15.08 -14.77
CA PRO A 12 -3.45 -16.02 -13.97
C PRO A 12 -2.80 -15.99 -12.58
N LEU A 13 -3.51 -15.45 -11.62
CA LEU A 13 -3.29 -15.86 -10.24
C LEU A 13 -3.32 -17.37 -10.34
N ASP A 14 -2.20 -18.03 -10.14
CA ASP A 14 -2.17 -19.49 -10.09
C ASP A 14 -3.26 -19.87 -9.08
N PRO A 15 -4.32 -20.55 -9.49
CA PRO A 15 -5.41 -20.90 -8.59
C PRO A 15 -4.94 -21.80 -7.44
N ASP A 16 -3.71 -22.29 -7.52
CA ASP A 16 -3.08 -23.07 -6.46
C ASP A 16 -1.57 -22.78 -6.37
N PRO A 17 -1.21 -21.56 -5.92
CA PRO A 17 0.20 -21.24 -5.65
C PRO A 17 0.81 -22.13 -4.56
N LEU A 18 -0.03 -22.81 -3.76
CA LEU A 18 0.40 -23.70 -2.69
C LEU A 18 1.08 -24.97 -3.21
N SER A 19 0.68 -25.47 -4.37
CA SER A 19 1.20 -26.77 -4.86
C SER A 19 2.69 -26.80 -5.10
N GLN A 20 3.29 -25.67 -5.47
CA GLN A 20 4.73 -25.55 -5.66
C GLN A 20 5.49 -25.34 -4.35
N TRP A 21 4.86 -24.73 -3.35
CA TRP A 21 5.45 -24.38 -2.07
C TRP A 21 5.30 -25.46 -1.02
N GLU A 22 4.18 -26.18 -1.00
CA GLU A 22 3.98 -27.37 -0.16
C GLU A 22 5.08 -28.41 -0.33
N GLN A 23 5.70 -28.48 -1.51
CA GLN A 23 6.81 -29.37 -1.77
C GLN A 23 8.16 -28.88 -1.20
N LYS A 24 8.31 -27.57 -0.97
CA LYS A 24 9.59 -26.97 -0.52
C LYS A 24 9.64 -26.68 0.99
N ALA A 25 8.53 -26.38 1.61
CA ALA A 25 8.48 -26.11 3.02
C ALA A 25 7.06 -26.29 3.57
N ASP A 26 6.92 -26.80 4.76
CA ASP A 26 5.72 -26.63 5.59
C ASP A 26 5.60 -25.13 5.98
N HIS A 27 5.54 -24.27 4.99
CA HIS A 27 5.52 -22.85 5.17
C HIS A 27 4.11 -22.34 4.93
N PRO A 28 3.61 -21.35 5.69
CA PRO A 28 2.33 -20.73 5.43
C PRO A 28 2.37 -19.91 4.13
N ALA A 29 2.55 -20.60 3.00
CA ALA A 29 2.66 -20.01 1.67
C ALA A 29 1.33 -19.40 1.17
N SER A 30 0.29 -19.47 1.98
CA SER A 30 -1.06 -18.99 1.62
C SER A 30 -1.13 -17.50 1.31
N HIS A 31 -0.10 -16.72 1.65
CA HIS A 31 -0.03 -15.29 1.36
C HIS A 31 1.00 -14.92 0.28
N TYR A 32 1.75 -15.90 -0.25
CA TYR A 32 2.70 -15.59 -1.30
C TYR A 32 2.01 -15.22 -2.60
N THR A 33 2.56 -14.20 -3.24
CA THR A 33 2.16 -13.82 -4.57
C THR A 33 2.90 -14.67 -5.57
N GLY A 34 2.20 -15.52 -6.33
CA GLY A 34 2.79 -16.32 -7.38
C GLY A 34 3.18 -15.42 -8.57
N LEU A 35 4.43 -15.04 -8.68
CA LEU A 35 4.93 -14.31 -9.83
C LEU A 35 5.59 -15.26 -10.82
N PRO A 36 5.34 -15.11 -12.14
CA PRO A 36 6.12 -15.79 -13.18
C PRO A 36 7.61 -15.46 -13.09
N ASP A 37 8.46 -16.33 -13.66
CA ASP A 37 9.88 -16.03 -13.80
C ASP A 37 10.08 -14.76 -14.61
N GLY A 38 10.92 -13.86 -14.10
CA GLY A 38 11.18 -12.58 -14.75
C GLY A 38 11.84 -11.53 -13.85
N THR A 39 11.97 -10.34 -14.40
CA THR A 39 12.54 -9.18 -13.73
C THR A 39 11.44 -8.19 -13.39
N TYR A 40 11.41 -7.72 -12.16
CA TYR A 40 10.38 -6.85 -11.62
C TYR A 40 10.99 -5.65 -10.90
N TRP A 41 10.20 -4.58 -10.81
CA TRP A 41 10.57 -3.37 -10.08
C TRP A 41 9.66 -3.19 -8.87
N ALA A 42 10.26 -2.91 -7.72
CA ALA A 42 9.51 -2.77 -6.49
C ALA A 42 10.19 -1.83 -5.49
N ILE A 43 9.46 -1.43 -4.47
CA ILE A 43 9.96 -0.80 -3.27
C ILE A 43 9.86 -1.84 -2.14
N PRO A 44 10.96 -2.20 -1.47
CA PRO A 44 10.91 -3.09 -0.33
C PRO A 44 10.20 -2.41 0.85
N MET A 45 9.26 -3.13 1.46
CA MET A 45 8.46 -2.65 2.57
C MET A 45 8.92 -3.27 3.89
N SER A 46 9.14 -4.57 3.90
CA SER A 46 9.65 -5.30 5.06
C SER A 46 10.30 -6.61 4.64
N ALA A 47 11.17 -7.12 5.49
CA ALA A 47 11.71 -8.48 5.39
C ALA A 47 11.36 -9.24 6.67
N THR A 48 10.90 -10.46 6.52
CA THR A 48 10.53 -11.32 7.64
C THR A 48 11.27 -12.64 7.55
N ASP A 49 12.01 -12.97 8.60
CA ASP A 49 12.59 -14.31 8.76
C ASP A 49 11.54 -15.23 9.37
N TRP A 50 11.45 -16.43 8.86
CA TRP A 50 10.56 -17.43 9.40
C TRP A 50 11.31 -18.74 9.72
N GLU A 51 10.81 -19.46 10.72
CA GLU A 51 11.26 -20.79 11.06
C GLU A 51 10.05 -21.66 11.37
N GLU A 52 9.84 -22.70 10.58
CA GLU A 52 8.76 -23.66 10.77
C GLU A 52 9.24 -25.08 10.48
N ALA A 53 8.90 -26.02 11.33
CA ALA A 53 9.24 -27.44 11.20
C ALA A 53 10.76 -27.69 10.98
N GLY A 54 11.63 -26.83 11.54
CA GLY A 54 13.08 -26.94 11.41
C GLY A 54 13.65 -26.40 10.08
N LYS A 55 12.84 -25.78 9.26
CA LYS A 55 13.25 -25.05 8.08
C LYS A 55 13.25 -23.55 8.38
N ARG A 56 14.12 -22.81 7.71
CA ARG A 56 14.23 -21.37 7.82
C ARG A 56 14.16 -20.75 6.46
N GLY A 57 13.59 -19.59 6.37
CA GLY A 57 13.56 -18.82 5.15
C GLY A 57 13.39 -17.34 5.45
N ARG A 58 13.43 -16.56 4.41
CA ARG A 58 13.15 -15.12 4.44
C ARG A 58 12.19 -14.78 3.34
N GLU A 59 11.28 -13.90 3.64
CA GLU A 59 10.36 -13.32 2.67
C GLU A 59 10.52 -11.81 2.62
N LEU A 60 10.22 -11.23 1.47
CA LEU A 60 10.08 -9.79 1.30
C LEU A 60 8.62 -9.42 1.05
N SER A 61 8.18 -8.40 1.78
CA SER A 61 6.99 -7.65 1.42
C SER A 61 7.41 -6.49 0.53
N LEU A 62 6.77 -6.36 -0.61
CA LEU A 62 7.17 -5.47 -1.68
C LEU A 62 5.96 -4.66 -2.16
N ARG A 63 6.20 -3.42 -2.56
CA ARG A 63 5.26 -2.62 -3.35
C ARG A 63 5.76 -2.57 -4.77
N SER A 64 4.97 -3.04 -5.74
CA SER A 64 5.33 -2.95 -7.15
C SER A 64 5.37 -1.50 -7.63
N VAL A 65 6.22 -1.24 -8.61
CA VAL A 65 6.30 0.07 -9.28
C VAL A 65 6.51 -0.13 -10.76
N THR A 66 6.12 0.86 -11.54
CA THR A 66 6.48 0.95 -12.96
C THR A 66 7.74 1.78 -13.11
N MET A 67 8.72 1.27 -13.80
CA MET A 67 9.99 1.94 -14.07
C MET A 67 10.11 2.25 -15.55
N ASP A 68 10.40 3.51 -15.87
CA ASP A 68 10.88 3.90 -17.20
C ASP A 68 12.41 3.74 -17.23
N PRO A 69 12.94 2.72 -17.92
CA PRO A 69 14.38 2.43 -17.90
C PRO A 69 15.22 3.48 -18.61
N ASP A 70 14.64 4.25 -19.53
CA ASP A 70 15.36 5.28 -20.29
C ASP A 70 15.59 6.53 -19.45
N THR A 71 14.65 6.88 -18.61
CA THR A 71 14.72 8.07 -17.74
C THR A 71 15.03 7.75 -16.29
N MET A 72 15.02 6.47 -15.91
CA MET A 72 15.09 6.02 -14.52
C MET A 72 14.01 6.65 -13.64
N THR A 73 12.83 6.86 -14.23
CA THR A 73 11.70 7.46 -13.52
C THR A 73 10.73 6.38 -13.08
N VAL A 74 10.41 6.40 -11.78
CA VAL A 74 9.47 5.48 -11.14
C VAL A 74 8.11 6.14 -11.02
N THR A 75 7.10 5.42 -11.44
CA THR A 75 5.70 5.77 -11.22
C THR A 75 5.08 4.71 -10.29
N THR A 76 4.55 5.17 -9.16
CA THR A 76 3.74 4.31 -8.30
C THR A 76 2.31 4.36 -8.80
N ASP A 77 1.80 3.23 -9.26
CA ASP A 77 0.42 3.14 -9.68
C ASP A 77 -0.46 2.80 -8.47
N PRO A 78 -1.45 3.63 -8.14
CA PRO A 78 -2.34 3.38 -7.03
C PRO A 78 -3.23 2.13 -7.19
N GLU A 79 -3.43 1.66 -8.41
CA GLU A 79 -4.23 0.46 -8.69
C GLU A 79 -3.43 -0.83 -8.57
N VAL A 80 -2.11 -0.74 -8.45
CA VAL A 80 -1.23 -1.90 -8.38
C VAL A 80 -1.18 -2.46 -6.97
N LEU A 81 -1.19 -3.78 -6.89
CA LEU A 81 -1.10 -4.58 -5.66
C LEU A 81 -0.06 -4.01 -4.69
N SER A 82 -0.55 -3.40 -3.62
CA SER A 82 0.28 -2.69 -2.66
C SER A 82 1.15 -3.60 -1.80
N ASN A 83 0.85 -4.90 -1.77
CA ASN A 83 1.59 -5.85 -0.96
C ASN A 83 1.80 -7.14 -1.76
N ILE A 84 3.02 -7.31 -2.22
CA ILE A 84 3.50 -8.54 -2.82
C ILE A 84 4.39 -9.21 -1.80
N TYR A 85 4.15 -10.48 -1.55
CA TYR A 85 4.96 -11.30 -0.65
C TYR A 85 5.68 -12.36 -1.47
N LEU A 86 7.00 -12.35 -1.45
CA LEU A 86 7.82 -13.32 -2.15
C LEU A 86 8.87 -13.90 -1.22
N PRO A 87 9.07 -15.23 -1.26
CA PRO A 87 10.18 -15.84 -0.57
C PRO A 87 11.49 -15.54 -1.30
N MET A 88 12.57 -15.58 -0.56
CA MET A 88 13.93 -15.41 -1.07
C MET A 88 14.64 -16.76 -1.16
N ALA A 89 15.36 -16.96 -2.23
CA ALA A 89 16.28 -18.08 -2.35
C ALA A 89 17.37 -18.00 -1.25
N GLU A 90 17.86 -19.13 -0.81
CA GLU A 90 18.89 -19.20 0.24
C GLU A 90 20.20 -18.51 -0.18
N ASP A 91 20.52 -18.54 -1.47
CA ASP A 91 21.71 -17.98 -2.09
C ASP A 91 21.41 -16.76 -2.97
N VAL A 92 20.49 -15.88 -2.51
CA VAL A 92 20.14 -14.65 -3.23
C VAL A 92 21.37 -13.81 -3.54
N ILE A 93 21.46 -13.32 -4.77
CA ILE A 93 22.56 -12.49 -5.25
C ILE A 93 22.22 -11.02 -5.01
N LEU A 94 23.11 -10.29 -4.34
CA LEU A 94 23.00 -8.84 -4.13
C LEU A 94 23.84 -8.11 -5.18
N GLY A 95 23.18 -7.27 -5.98
CA GLY A 95 23.86 -6.39 -6.92
C GLY A 95 24.33 -5.08 -6.28
N GLY A 96 25.33 -4.43 -6.92
CA GLY A 96 25.82 -3.13 -6.44
C GLY A 96 26.99 -3.22 -5.46
N GLY A 97 27.51 -4.43 -5.17
CA GLY A 97 28.67 -4.61 -4.28
C GLY A 97 28.30 -4.72 -2.80
N GLU A 98 27.04 -4.77 -2.48
CA GLU A 98 26.53 -5.04 -1.13
C GLU A 98 26.82 -6.51 -0.76
N THR A 99 27.22 -6.74 0.47
CA THR A 99 27.58 -8.07 0.97
C THR A 99 26.61 -8.60 2.02
N GLU A 100 25.88 -7.68 2.67
CA GLU A 100 24.95 -8.01 3.74
C GLU A 100 23.53 -7.60 3.35
N LEU A 101 22.61 -8.53 3.34
CA LEU A 101 21.22 -8.29 2.98
C LEU A 101 20.53 -7.28 3.91
N SER A 102 20.88 -7.32 5.21
CA SER A 102 20.33 -6.38 6.18
C SER A 102 20.69 -4.94 5.85
N ASP A 103 21.93 -4.68 5.48
CA ASP A 103 22.40 -3.34 5.11
C ASP A 103 21.75 -2.90 3.79
N PHE A 104 21.65 -3.83 2.84
CA PHE A 104 20.97 -3.61 1.58
C PHE A 104 19.51 -3.20 1.77
N LEU A 105 18.76 -3.90 2.61
CA LEU A 105 17.34 -3.63 2.82
C LEU A 105 17.09 -2.42 3.73
N ASN A 106 18.03 -2.05 4.60
CA ASN A 106 17.89 -0.93 5.52
C ASN A 106 18.29 0.44 4.91
N ARG A 107 18.45 0.53 3.60
CA ARG A 107 18.69 1.82 2.93
C ARG A 107 17.54 2.80 3.23
N PRO A 108 17.87 4.05 3.61
CA PRO A 108 16.84 5.03 3.99
C PRO A 108 16.11 5.66 2.79
N ASP A 109 16.62 5.46 1.58
CA ASP A 109 16.15 6.11 0.35
C ASP A 109 15.22 5.24 -0.51
N TRP A 110 14.80 4.07 -0.01
CA TRP A 110 13.79 3.28 -0.70
C TRP A 110 12.49 4.07 -0.92
N GLY A 111 12.03 4.10 -2.17
CA GLY A 111 10.80 4.80 -2.55
C GLY A 111 10.92 6.32 -2.66
N THR A 112 12.11 6.89 -2.42
CA THR A 112 12.36 8.34 -2.54
C THR A 112 13.55 8.68 -3.45
N GLY A 113 14.56 7.82 -3.50
CA GLY A 113 15.75 7.97 -4.32
C GLY A 113 16.26 6.65 -4.88
N ALA A 114 15.74 5.52 -4.40
CA ALA A 114 16.11 4.19 -4.84
C ALA A 114 14.90 3.29 -5.08
N VAL A 115 15.07 2.37 -6.04
CA VAL A 115 14.13 1.32 -6.41
C VAL A 115 14.86 -0.02 -6.47
N LEU A 116 14.15 -1.08 -6.20
CA LEU A 116 14.63 -2.44 -6.24
C LEU A 116 14.27 -3.09 -7.58
N GLU A 117 15.27 -3.62 -8.27
CA GLU A 117 15.09 -4.62 -9.32
C GLU A 117 15.26 -5.99 -8.68
N LEU A 118 14.31 -6.87 -8.92
CA LEU A 118 14.36 -8.24 -8.44
C LEU A 118 14.20 -9.23 -9.58
N GLU A 119 14.97 -10.31 -9.54
CA GLU A 119 14.81 -11.45 -10.42
C GLU A 119 14.06 -12.56 -9.68
N VAL A 120 12.98 -13.05 -10.30
CA VAL A 120 12.19 -14.17 -9.80
C VAL A 120 12.43 -15.38 -10.66
N THR A 121 12.77 -16.51 -10.05
CA THR A 121 12.91 -17.79 -10.72
C THR A 121 12.31 -18.89 -9.84
N GLY A 122 11.41 -19.67 -10.41
CA GLY A 122 10.70 -20.73 -9.69
C GLY A 122 9.85 -20.21 -8.52
N GLY A 123 9.39 -18.95 -8.61
CA GLY A 123 8.59 -18.28 -7.59
C GLY A 123 9.39 -17.70 -6.40
N GLU A 124 10.71 -17.75 -6.43
CA GLU A 124 11.61 -17.20 -5.41
C GLU A 124 12.41 -16.03 -5.95
N ILE A 125 12.73 -15.07 -5.10
CA ILE A 125 13.67 -14.00 -5.44
C ILE A 125 15.08 -14.59 -5.46
N THR A 126 15.73 -14.53 -6.61
CA THR A 126 17.09 -15.07 -6.81
C THR A 126 18.16 -13.99 -6.89
N ALA A 127 17.79 -12.77 -7.26
CA ALA A 127 18.70 -11.64 -7.25
C ALA A 127 17.96 -10.34 -6.89
N LEU A 128 18.68 -9.43 -6.24
CA LEU A 128 18.25 -8.09 -5.85
C LEU A 128 19.30 -7.08 -6.29
N THR A 129 18.90 -6.03 -6.97
CA THR A 129 19.77 -4.91 -7.36
C THR A 129 19.12 -3.59 -7.01
N ALA A 130 19.84 -2.76 -6.28
CA ALA A 130 19.38 -1.39 -5.98
C ALA A 130 19.78 -0.44 -7.11
N TRP A 131 18.83 0.36 -7.56
CA TRP A 131 19.04 1.38 -8.57
C TRP A 131 18.70 2.76 -8.03
N GLU A 132 19.52 3.75 -8.34
CA GLU A 132 19.12 5.14 -8.16
C GLU A 132 17.96 5.45 -9.12
N ALA A 133 16.91 6.04 -8.60
CA ALA A 133 15.71 6.32 -9.37
C ALA A 133 15.16 7.70 -9.05
N ARG A 134 14.48 8.28 -10.04
CA ARG A 134 13.68 9.49 -9.87
C ARG A 134 12.25 9.08 -9.67
N PHE A 135 11.67 9.53 -8.59
CA PHE A 135 10.25 9.35 -8.35
C PHE A 135 9.49 10.55 -8.93
N SER A 136 8.40 10.27 -9.62
CA SER A 136 7.48 11.34 -9.99
C SER A 136 7.06 12.07 -8.72
N PRO A 137 7.01 13.40 -8.74
CA PRO A 137 6.50 14.14 -7.61
C PRO A 137 5.13 13.58 -7.21
N GLU A 138 4.94 13.38 -5.93
CA GLU A 138 3.66 12.90 -5.44
C GLU A 138 2.58 13.91 -5.79
N GLU A 139 1.56 13.44 -6.51
CA GLU A 139 0.41 14.27 -6.83
C GLU A 139 -0.54 14.25 -5.63
N PHE A 140 -0.69 15.40 -5.01
CA PHE A 140 -1.67 15.59 -3.96
C PHE A 140 -3.04 15.88 -4.56
N ALA A 141 -4.08 15.49 -3.83
CA ALA A 141 -5.44 15.79 -4.22
C ALA A 141 -5.60 17.29 -4.48
N PRO A 142 -6.11 17.70 -5.66
CA PRO A 142 -6.36 19.10 -5.97
C PRO A 142 -7.44 19.69 -5.04
N ASP A 143 -7.61 21.01 -5.07
CA ASP A 143 -8.68 21.66 -4.33
C ASP A 143 -10.05 21.11 -4.76
N GLY A 144 -10.85 20.69 -3.79
CA GLY A 144 -12.14 20.05 -4.02
C GLY A 144 -12.74 19.48 -2.74
N ASP A 145 -13.91 18.89 -2.88
CA ASP A 145 -14.59 18.15 -1.82
C ASP A 145 -14.60 16.67 -2.22
N TYR A 146 -14.22 15.80 -1.29
CA TYR A 146 -14.01 14.38 -1.52
C TYR A 146 -14.72 13.54 -0.47
N ILE A 147 -15.20 12.38 -0.86
CA ILE A 147 -15.54 11.32 0.07
C ILE A 147 -14.40 10.32 0.04
N ILE A 148 -13.73 10.13 1.16
CA ILE A 148 -12.54 9.31 1.29
C ILE A 148 -12.71 8.23 2.37
N GLY A 149 -11.97 7.14 2.23
CA GLY A 149 -11.89 6.06 3.21
C GLY A 149 -10.67 5.19 2.95
N ASP A 150 -10.55 4.08 3.67
CA ASP A 150 -9.38 3.18 3.57
C ASP A 150 -8.05 3.96 3.62
N LEU A 151 -7.89 4.72 4.69
CA LEU A 151 -6.71 5.56 4.89
C LEU A 151 -5.48 4.69 5.19
N HIS A 152 -4.38 4.97 4.50
CA HIS A 152 -3.13 4.22 4.66
C HIS A 152 -1.92 5.08 4.29
N ASP A 153 -0.71 4.51 4.43
CA ASP A 153 0.56 5.18 4.11
C ASP A 153 0.75 6.51 4.86
N PHE A 154 0.39 6.53 6.14
CA PHE A 154 0.56 7.71 6.99
C PHE A 154 2.03 8.07 7.17
N ARG A 155 2.35 9.34 6.98
CA ARG A 155 3.69 9.87 7.22
C ARG A 155 3.64 11.34 7.63
N ALA A 156 4.65 11.79 8.36
CA ALA A 156 4.88 13.20 8.62
C ALA A 156 5.84 13.77 7.56
N GLU A 157 5.54 14.94 7.00
CA GLU A 157 6.44 15.64 6.09
C GLU A 157 7.60 16.33 6.82
N THR A 158 7.47 16.55 8.12
CA THR A 158 8.49 17.19 8.95
C THR A 158 8.84 16.34 10.16
N ALA A 159 10.01 16.55 10.72
CA ALA A 159 10.43 15.90 11.97
C ALA A 159 9.51 16.22 13.16
N SER A 160 8.74 17.30 13.09
CA SER A 160 7.74 17.68 14.09
C SER A 160 6.40 16.94 13.93
N GLY A 161 6.24 16.17 12.86
CA GLY A 161 5.03 15.40 12.60
C GLY A 161 3.91 16.16 11.86
N SER A 162 4.16 17.37 11.40
CA SER A 162 3.19 18.20 10.66
C SER A 162 3.87 18.85 9.44
N PRO A 163 3.18 18.91 8.27
CA PRO A 163 1.88 18.31 7.99
C PRO A 163 1.92 16.78 7.92
N ILE A 164 0.76 16.18 8.08
CA ILE A 164 0.57 14.74 7.94
C ILE A 164 0.10 14.45 6.52
N CYS A 165 0.73 13.47 5.88
CA CYS A 165 0.29 12.95 4.59
C CYS A 165 -0.21 11.53 4.74
N PHE A 166 -1.22 11.18 3.97
CA PHE A 166 -1.73 9.82 3.87
C PHE A 166 -2.37 9.60 2.51
N LYS A 167 -2.47 8.35 2.09
CA LYS A 167 -3.27 7.95 0.94
C LYS A 167 -4.65 7.54 1.40
N ALA A 168 -5.64 7.86 0.57
CA ALA A 168 -7.01 7.43 0.79
C ALA A 168 -7.67 7.08 -0.53
N ARG A 169 -8.57 6.10 -0.50
CA ARG A 169 -9.46 5.82 -1.61
C ARG A 169 -10.57 6.86 -1.65
N MET A 170 -10.93 7.30 -2.85
CA MET A 170 -12.00 8.25 -3.10
C MET A 170 -13.24 7.50 -3.58
N TYR A 171 -14.39 7.83 -3.03
CA TYR A 171 -15.63 7.10 -3.26
C TYR A 171 -16.78 8.01 -3.70
N GLU A 172 -17.74 7.40 -4.39
CA GLU A 172 -19.10 7.90 -4.48
C GLU A 172 -19.94 7.17 -3.44
N VAL A 173 -20.84 7.90 -2.81
CA VAL A 173 -21.78 7.37 -1.82
C VAL A 173 -23.20 7.75 -2.18
N GLU A 174 -24.14 6.91 -1.78
CA GLU A 174 -25.57 7.20 -1.82
C GLU A 174 -25.93 8.07 -0.63
N GLU A 175 -26.39 9.30 -0.87
CA GLU A 175 -26.57 10.33 0.18
C GLU A 175 -27.53 9.90 1.31
N ASP A 176 -28.58 9.16 1.01
CA ASP A 176 -29.59 8.78 2.00
C ASP A 176 -29.11 7.63 2.93
N THR A 177 -28.21 6.80 2.47
CA THR A 177 -27.77 5.57 3.16
C THR A 177 -26.28 5.55 3.51
N TRP A 178 -25.52 6.51 3.02
CA TRP A 178 -24.07 6.62 3.14
C TRP A 178 -23.29 5.39 2.61
N ARG A 179 -23.96 4.59 1.79
CA ARG A 179 -23.33 3.41 1.18
C ARG A 179 -22.35 3.83 0.10
N VAL A 180 -21.20 3.21 0.10
CA VAL A 180 -20.25 3.35 -1.01
C VAL A 180 -20.81 2.63 -2.23
N THR A 181 -20.98 3.36 -3.32
CA THR A 181 -21.53 2.85 -4.59
C THR A 181 -20.46 2.64 -5.64
N ASN A 182 -19.37 3.42 -5.60
CA ASN A 182 -18.30 3.35 -6.58
C ASN A 182 -16.95 3.78 -5.97
N LEU A 183 -15.86 3.19 -6.46
CA LEU A 183 -14.49 3.63 -6.22
C LEU A 183 -14.07 4.54 -7.38
N ILE A 184 -13.79 5.80 -7.08
CA ILE A 184 -13.33 6.78 -8.08
C ILE A 184 -11.83 6.61 -8.36
N GLY A 185 -11.03 6.34 -7.32
CA GLY A 185 -9.58 6.21 -7.39
C GLY A 185 -8.92 6.38 -6.04
N THR A 186 -7.62 6.54 -6.04
CA THR A 186 -6.82 6.81 -4.84
C THR A 186 -6.04 8.09 -5.03
N SER A 187 -5.89 8.90 -3.98
CA SER A 187 -5.06 10.09 -4.00
C SER A 187 -4.31 10.27 -2.69
N THR A 188 -3.27 11.09 -2.73
CA THR A 188 -2.55 11.50 -1.53
C THR A 188 -3.11 12.81 -1.02
N PHE A 189 -3.32 12.87 0.28
CA PHE A 189 -3.86 14.02 0.98
C PHE A 189 -2.84 14.54 1.99
N ARG A 190 -2.83 15.86 2.14
CA ARG A 190 -2.07 16.56 3.18
C ARG A 190 -3.02 17.16 4.19
N VAL A 191 -2.67 17.06 5.46
CA VAL A 191 -3.38 17.77 6.52
C VAL A 191 -2.39 18.36 7.50
N ASP A 192 -2.46 19.67 7.71
CA ASP A 192 -1.68 20.40 8.71
C ASP A 192 -2.58 20.82 9.86
N GLU A 193 -3.56 21.66 9.56
CA GLU A 193 -4.63 22.03 10.47
C GLU A 193 -5.97 21.79 9.78
N ALA A 194 -6.93 21.21 10.48
CA ALA A 194 -8.26 20.96 9.97
C ALA A 194 -9.33 21.18 11.04
N HIS A 195 -10.50 21.62 10.62
CA HIS A 195 -11.71 21.55 11.44
C HIS A 195 -12.24 20.11 11.36
N LEU A 196 -12.26 19.45 12.51
CA LEU A 196 -12.61 18.04 12.64
C LEU A 196 -14.02 17.92 13.20
N TYR A 197 -14.84 17.07 12.56
CA TYR A 197 -16.23 16.85 12.96
C TYR A 197 -16.54 15.37 13.02
N LEU A 198 -17.24 14.99 14.08
CA LEU A 198 -17.92 13.69 14.15
C LEU A 198 -19.15 13.70 13.24
N GLU A 199 -19.87 12.61 13.25
CA GLU A 199 -21.17 12.49 12.62
C GLU A 199 -22.09 13.66 13.09
N ASP A 200 -23.01 14.07 12.23
CA ASP A 200 -23.93 15.20 12.49
C ASP A 200 -23.24 16.56 12.68
N GLY A 201 -21.98 16.69 12.30
CA GLY A 201 -21.25 17.96 12.40
C GLY A 201 -20.85 18.36 13.80
N ILE A 202 -20.82 17.43 14.75
CA ILE A 202 -20.34 17.67 16.12
C ILE A 202 -18.82 17.88 16.08
N PRO A 203 -18.29 19.01 16.60
CA PRO A 203 -16.85 19.24 16.65
C PRO A 203 -16.12 18.16 17.45
N TYR A 204 -15.00 17.67 16.92
CA TYR A 204 -14.09 16.76 17.60
C TYR A 204 -13.03 17.58 18.34
N GLU A 205 -12.85 17.35 19.64
CA GLU A 205 -11.92 18.11 20.47
C GLU A 205 -10.48 17.59 20.46
N GLY A 206 -10.23 16.42 19.85
CA GLY A 206 -8.91 15.84 19.71
C GLY A 206 -8.10 16.42 18.53
N GLY A 207 -6.81 16.13 18.50
CA GLY A 207 -5.95 16.51 17.37
C GLY A 207 -6.18 15.62 16.14
N VAL A 208 -5.65 16.05 14.98
CA VAL A 208 -5.81 15.36 13.71
C VAL A 208 -5.40 13.87 13.78
N LEU A 209 -4.27 13.57 14.39
CA LEU A 209 -3.81 12.17 14.54
C LEU A 209 -4.78 11.32 15.36
N SER A 210 -5.32 11.88 16.46
CA SER A 210 -6.30 11.15 17.27
C SER A 210 -7.57 10.87 16.50
N PHE A 211 -8.05 11.86 15.76
CA PHE A 211 -9.22 11.71 14.89
C PHE A 211 -9.02 10.63 13.81
N LEU A 212 -7.89 10.68 13.11
CA LEU A 212 -7.59 9.72 12.05
C LEU A 212 -7.38 8.31 12.59
N ASN A 213 -6.70 8.16 13.74
CA ASN A 213 -6.50 6.85 14.37
C ASN A 213 -7.83 6.24 14.83
N GLU A 214 -8.68 7.05 15.50
CA GLU A 214 -10.02 6.59 15.93
C GLU A 214 -10.86 6.18 14.72
N PHE A 215 -10.84 6.95 13.64
CA PHE A 215 -11.52 6.58 12.40
C PHE A 215 -11.01 5.27 11.81
N CYS A 216 -9.69 5.04 11.79
CA CYS A 216 -9.11 3.80 11.29
C CYS A 216 -9.49 2.62 12.16
N ASP A 217 -9.43 2.75 13.49
CA ASP A 217 -9.81 1.70 14.44
C ASP A 217 -11.27 1.31 14.29
N ASP A 218 -12.17 2.28 14.12
CA ASP A 218 -13.59 2.04 13.89
C ASP A 218 -13.86 1.40 12.52
N SER A 219 -13.12 1.82 11.50
CA SER A 219 -13.18 1.19 10.16
C SER A 219 -12.78 -0.28 10.22
N ASP A 220 -11.71 -0.61 10.95
CA ASP A 220 -11.25 -1.98 11.13
C ASP A 220 -12.25 -2.82 11.95
N GLU A 221 -12.89 -2.22 12.97
CA GLU A 221 -13.95 -2.88 13.73
C GLU A 221 -15.17 -3.17 12.86
N LEU A 222 -15.60 -2.20 12.05
CA LEU A 222 -16.71 -2.39 11.11
C LEU A 222 -16.39 -3.50 10.12
N HIS A 223 -15.18 -3.50 9.56
CA HIS A 223 -14.73 -4.52 8.63
C HIS A 223 -14.72 -5.93 9.28
N ARG A 224 -14.25 -6.05 10.53
CA ARG A 224 -14.28 -7.31 11.29
C ARG A 224 -15.71 -7.77 11.60
N ARG A 225 -16.60 -6.85 11.97
CA ARG A 225 -18.00 -7.14 12.31
C ARG A 225 -18.78 -7.71 11.13
N TRP A 226 -18.59 -7.17 9.96
CA TRP A 226 -19.34 -7.52 8.76
C TRP A 226 -18.63 -8.53 7.84
N GLY A 227 -17.44 -8.97 8.24
CA GLY A 227 -16.65 -9.96 7.50
C GLY A 227 -16.31 -9.49 6.10
N GLY A 228 -15.05 -9.20 5.80
CA GLY A 228 -14.54 -8.68 4.52
C GLY A 228 -14.91 -9.47 3.26
N GLY A 229 -16.14 -9.98 3.21
CA GLY A 229 -16.66 -10.86 2.16
C GLY A 229 -17.26 -10.09 0.99
N ILE A 230 -18.03 -10.72 0.23
CA ILE A 230 -18.66 -10.57 -1.08
C ILE A 230 -19.05 -9.13 -1.52
N TYR A 231 -19.08 -8.13 -0.61
CA TYR A 231 -19.48 -6.75 -0.91
C TYR A 231 -18.44 -5.74 -0.43
N PRO A 232 -17.31 -5.58 -1.15
CA PRO A 232 -16.19 -4.75 -0.70
C PRO A 232 -16.52 -3.25 -0.58
N PHE A 233 -17.66 -2.80 -1.10
CA PHE A 233 -18.02 -1.38 -1.11
C PHE A 233 -19.09 -0.99 -0.08
N ILE A 234 -19.94 -1.91 0.35
CA ILE A 234 -21.14 -1.57 1.14
C ILE A 234 -20.81 -1.24 2.61
N ASN A 235 -19.74 -1.80 3.17
CA ASN A 235 -19.45 -1.78 4.61
C ASN A 235 -18.23 -0.91 4.95
N ARG A 236 -18.18 0.33 4.45
CA ARG A 236 -17.02 1.18 4.69
C ARG A 236 -17.41 2.47 5.36
N LEU A 237 -16.68 2.81 6.41
CA LEU A 237 -16.71 4.15 6.95
C LEU A 237 -16.02 5.11 6.00
N THR A 238 -16.58 6.29 5.86
CA THR A 238 -16.06 7.34 5.01
C THR A 238 -15.98 8.68 5.73
N LEU A 239 -15.08 9.52 5.24
CA LEU A 239 -14.91 10.90 5.66
C LEU A 239 -15.26 11.81 4.48
N GLN A 240 -15.94 12.90 4.76
CA GLN A 240 -15.98 14.03 3.85
C GLN A 240 -14.76 14.90 4.11
N ALA A 241 -13.89 15.08 3.10
CA ALA A 241 -12.69 15.88 3.16
C ALA A 241 -12.83 17.09 2.24
N THR A 242 -12.56 18.29 2.75
CA THR A 242 -12.46 19.53 1.97
C THR A 242 -11.00 19.90 1.81
N VAL A 243 -10.51 19.96 0.57
CA VAL A 243 -9.13 20.37 0.23
C VAL A 243 -9.13 21.79 -0.31
N ARG A 244 -8.31 22.65 0.26
CA ARG A 244 -8.08 24.03 -0.18
C ARG A 244 -6.60 24.39 -0.05
N GLY A 245 -6.02 24.95 -1.12
CA GLY A 245 -4.59 25.29 -1.16
C GLY A 245 -3.68 24.08 -1.03
N GLY A 246 -4.14 22.89 -1.47
CA GLY A 246 -3.41 21.64 -1.40
C GLY A 246 -3.41 20.95 -0.02
N TYR A 247 -4.20 21.46 0.94
CA TYR A 247 -4.34 20.87 2.28
C TYR A 247 -5.80 20.60 2.61
N ILE A 248 -6.03 19.52 3.36
CA ILE A 248 -7.33 19.29 3.96
C ILE A 248 -7.58 20.38 5.02
N THR A 249 -8.66 21.13 4.85
CA THR A 249 -9.10 22.18 5.78
C THR A 249 -10.27 21.75 6.64
N SER A 250 -10.99 20.69 6.24
CA SER A 250 -12.08 20.11 7.02
C SER A 250 -12.18 18.62 6.79
N LEU A 251 -12.42 17.88 7.86
CA LEU A 251 -12.75 16.45 7.85
C LEU A 251 -14.02 16.25 8.67
N THR A 252 -15.02 15.62 8.05
CA THR A 252 -16.26 15.23 8.72
C THR A 252 -16.44 13.73 8.57
N ARG A 253 -16.59 13.03 9.68
CA ARG A 253 -16.95 11.61 9.67
C ARG A 253 -18.40 11.49 9.22
N LEU A 254 -18.62 10.67 8.20
CA LEU A 254 -19.96 10.35 7.74
C LEU A 254 -20.57 9.22 8.56
N PRO A 255 -21.91 9.17 8.69
CA PRO A 255 -22.60 8.12 9.42
C PRO A 255 -22.27 6.71 8.93
N GLU A 256 -22.41 5.73 9.83
CA GLU A 256 -22.28 4.32 9.45
C GLU A 256 -23.33 3.99 8.37
N PRO A 257 -22.96 3.28 7.28
CA PRO A 257 -23.88 2.96 6.21
C PRO A 257 -25.12 2.21 6.69
N GLU A 258 -26.30 2.61 6.26
CA GLU A 258 -27.54 1.87 6.51
C GLU A 258 -27.66 0.68 5.56
N TRP A 259 -28.23 -0.44 6.07
CA TRP A 259 -28.37 -1.73 5.36
C TRP A 259 -29.71 -1.92 4.68
#